data_1e297a6723568934f954665a0f3f0830
#
_entry.id   1e297a6723568934f954665a0f3f0830
#
_cell.length_a   1.000
_cell.length_b   1.000
_cell.length_c   1.000
_cell.angle_alpha   90.00
_cell.angle_beta   90.00
_cell.angle_gamma   90.00
#
_symmetry.space_group_name_H-M   'P 1'
#
loop_
_entity.id
_entity.type
_entity.pdbx_description
1 polymer ?
#
loop_
_entity_poly.entity_id
_entity_poly.type
_entity_poly.pdbx_seq_one_letter_code
_entity_poly.pdbx_strand_id
1 'polypeptide(L)'
;VSHHHKPRIFRLTDSVGACGTNNREDVAKIQKSIIEAGYSRNTGRNIKSDGKCSADTIEAIRWYQRLLNISVTGLVNPTDIWFLEAMENASSLRRNHTSNGILSVREGQLTFDYEGVDYITAVDPFRQPTRMPCFSRILHHPAISSGVTIGRGYDMKKRSAGEILFTLRQAGIEEYKSQICAKASFLSGKKASSFIELYGPLVGEITHQQQIRLFELSYKEKKDYAKNIYERSAADIKNALRWEQIELRIRDVFVDTIYQGNNTAKEMAIIIAKDQNRNGIIDYLRNDIYQKKDSQRLALRLRYLQ
;
A
#
# COMPACT_ATOMS: atom_id res chain seq x y z
N VAL A 1 -31.56 -2.32 1.25
CA VAL A 1 -31.24 -0.87 1.22
C VAL A 1 -29.87 -0.73 1.86
N SER A 2 -28.82 -0.66 1.03
CA SER A 2 -27.46 -0.47 1.52
C SER A 2 -27.28 0.98 1.95
N HIS A 3 -27.15 1.19 3.23
CA HIS A 3 -26.70 2.48 3.75
C HIS A 3 -25.23 2.64 3.36
N HIS A 4 -24.97 3.30 2.24
CA HIS A 4 -23.66 3.86 1.96
C HIS A 4 -23.37 4.91 3.04
N HIS A 5 -22.59 4.54 4.04
CA HIS A 5 -21.97 5.51 4.92
C HIS A 5 -21.05 6.38 4.07
N LYS A 6 -21.51 7.58 3.70
CA LYS A 6 -20.62 8.61 3.18
C LYS A 6 -19.51 8.82 4.21
N PRO A 7 -18.24 8.80 3.82
CA PRO A 7 -17.15 9.09 4.75
C PRO A 7 -17.45 10.45 5.42
N ARG A 8 -17.29 10.52 6.72
CA ARG A 8 -17.40 11.80 7.45
C ARG A 8 -16.25 12.67 6.95
N ILE A 9 -16.57 13.65 6.12
CA ILE A 9 -15.57 14.60 5.64
C ILE A 9 -15.26 15.55 6.79
N PHE A 10 -13.97 15.74 7.06
CA PHE A 10 -13.52 16.79 7.97
C PHE A 10 -13.97 18.14 7.39
N ARG A 11 -14.77 18.89 8.13
CA ARG A 11 -15.35 20.14 7.65
C ARG A 11 -15.01 21.30 8.57
N LEU A 12 -14.72 22.44 7.96
CA LEU A 12 -14.63 23.73 8.62
C LEU A 12 -15.85 24.55 8.28
N THR A 13 -16.34 25.32 9.24
CA THR A 13 -17.41 26.29 9.00
C THR A 13 -16.86 27.57 8.35
N ASP A 14 -15.62 27.95 8.69
CA ASP A 14 -14.94 29.11 8.10
C ASP A 14 -13.41 28.90 8.16
N SER A 15 -12.66 29.87 7.66
CA SER A 15 -11.20 29.80 7.56
C SER A 15 -10.49 29.81 8.92
N VAL A 16 -9.33 29.13 8.95
CA VAL A 16 -8.46 29.02 10.11
C VAL A 16 -7.03 29.39 9.72
N GLY A 17 -6.39 30.23 10.50
CA GLY A 17 -4.98 30.58 10.30
C GLY A 17 -4.76 32.07 10.06
N ALA A 18 -3.73 32.41 9.28
CA ALA A 18 -3.34 33.78 8.98
C ALA A 18 -4.48 34.54 8.27
N CYS A 19 -4.92 35.64 8.85
CA CYS A 19 -6.04 36.44 8.34
C CYS A 19 -7.36 35.66 8.21
N GLY A 20 -7.51 34.59 8.93
CA GLY A 20 -8.73 33.76 8.94
C GLY A 20 -9.77 34.27 9.90
N THR A 21 -10.98 33.73 9.80
CA THR A 21 -12.10 33.99 10.73
C THR A 21 -11.81 33.42 12.12
N ASN A 22 -11.15 32.27 12.18
CA ASN A 22 -10.67 31.64 13.40
C ASN A 22 -11.75 31.39 14.45
N ASN A 23 -12.87 30.82 14.01
CA ASN A 23 -13.88 30.30 14.93
C ASN A 23 -13.26 29.29 15.88
N ARG A 24 -13.56 29.40 17.16
CA ARG A 24 -12.93 28.60 18.21
C ARG A 24 -12.99 27.09 17.95
N GLU A 25 -14.14 26.59 17.54
CA GLU A 25 -14.31 25.15 17.26
C GLU A 25 -13.50 24.69 16.06
N ASP A 26 -13.46 25.49 15.00
CA ASP A 26 -12.67 25.19 13.81
C ASP A 26 -11.17 25.20 14.11
N VAL A 27 -10.70 26.19 14.83
CA VAL A 27 -9.30 26.27 15.26
C VAL A 27 -8.92 25.06 16.12
N ALA A 28 -9.76 24.70 17.09
CA ALA A 28 -9.51 23.54 17.94
C ALA A 28 -9.43 22.22 17.15
N LYS A 29 -10.27 22.04 16.14
CA LYS A 29 -10.24 20.87 15.24
C LYS A 29 -8.91 20.78 14.49
N ILE A 30 -8.47 21.88 13.90
CA ILE A 30 -7.21 21.96 13.16
C ILE A 30 -6.02 21.68 14.08
N GLN A 31 -6.00 22.32 15.25
CA GLN A 31 -4.94 22.12 16.24
C GLN A 31 -4.83 20.66 16.67
N LYS A 32 -5.97 20.04 17.02
CA LYS A 32 -6.02 18.64 17.45
C LYS A 32 -5.50 17.71 16.35
N SER A 33 -5.91 17.92 15.12
CA SER A 33 -5.49 17.08 13.98
C SER A 33 -4.01 17.23 13.68
N ILE A 34 -3.45 18.43 13.78
CA ILE A 34 -2.00 18.66 13.59
C ILE A 34 -1.19 18.00 14.71
N ILE A 35 -1.65 18.08 15.95
CA ILE A 35 -1.03 17.39 17.08
C ILE A 35 -1.03 15.87 16.83
N GLU A 36 -2.15 15.31 16.42
CA GLU A 36 -2.31 13.88 16.11
C GLU A 36 -1.44 13.43 14.93
N ALA A 37 -1.17 14.34 13.99
CA ALA A 37 -0.26 14.09 12.88
C ALA A 37 1.23 14.05 13.29
N GLY A 38 1.54 14.28 14.57
CA GLY A 38 2.89 14.19 15.10
C GLY A 38 3.71 15.47 15.05
N TYR A 39 3.07 16.63 15.06
CA TYR A 39 3.74 17.92 14.98
C TYR A 39 4.87 18.07 16.00
N SER A 40 4.60 17.78 17.28
CA SER A 40 5.61 17.87 18.35
C SER A 40 6.76 16.89 18.13
N ARG A 41 6.46 15.67 17.80
CA ARG A 41 7.46 14.61 17.57
C ARG A 41 8.40 14.94 16.41
N ASN A 42 7.86 15.54 15.33
CA ASN A 42 8.63 15.82 14.13
C ASN A 42 9.31 17.18 14.13
N THR A 43 8.83 18.15 14.90
CA THR A 43 9.39 19.52 14.92
C THR A 43 10.05 19.91 16.23
N GLY A 44 9.77 19.19 17.31
CA GLY A 44 10.16 19.59 18.66
C GLY A 44 9.35 20.76 19.23
N ARG A 45 8.35 21.26 18.49
CA ARG A 45 7.48 22.37 18.90
C ARG A 45 6.14 21.85 19.36
N ASN A 46 5.49 22.58 20.27
CA ASN A 46 4.19 22.21 20.81
C ASN A 46 3.16 23.29 20.50
N ILE A 47 1.94 22.84 20.22
CA ILE A 47 0.75 23.69 20.21
C ILE A 47 -0.31 23.07 21.11
N LYS A 48 -1.23 23.89 21.59
CA LYS A 48 -2.37 23.45 22.40
C LYS A 48 -3.63 23.45 21.54
N SER A 49 -4.55 22.51 21.80
CA SER A 49 -5.87 22.48 21.20
C SER A 49 -6.84 23.34 22.01
N ASP A 50 -6.55 24.62 22.10
CA ASP A 50 -7.29 25.60 22.95
C ASP A 50 -8.29 26.46 22.15
N GLY A 51 -8.35 26.29 20.84
CA GLY A 51 -9.21 27.07 19.95
C GLY A 51 -8.76 28.49 19.68
N LYS A 52 -7.55 28.84 20.13
CA LYS A 52 -6.96 30.18 19.91
C LYS A 52 -5.90 30.08 18.81
N CYS A 53 -6.09 30.87 17.75
CA CYS A 53 -5.13 30.90 16.64
C CYS A 53 -3.97 31.84 16.96
N SER A 54 -2.92 31.31 17.55
CA SER A 54 -1.67 32.01 17.82
C SER A 54 -0.70 31.91 16.62
N ALA A 55 0.43 32.64 16.70
CA ALA A 55 1.51 32.51 15.74
C ALA A 55 2.02 31.08 15.63
N ASP A 56 2.07 30.34 16.75
CA ASP A 56 2.47 28.94 16.77
C ASP A 56 1.49 28.03 16.03
N THR A 57 0.20 28.30 16.13
CA THR A 57 -0.83 27.59 15.36
C THR A 57 -0.67 27.84 13.86
N ILE A 58 -0.40 29.07 13.45
CA ILE A 58 -0.17 29.42 12.05
C ILE A 58 1.08 28.70 11.51
N GLU A 59 2.16 28.66 12.26
CA GLU A 59 3.36 27.89 11.87
C GLU A 59 3.09 26.41 11.77
N ALA A 60 2.27 25.86 12.64
CA ALA A 60 1.87 24.45 12.58
C ALA A 60 1.04 24.17 11.29
N ILE A 61 0.16 25.08 10.90
CA ILE A 61 -0.58 24.99 9.64
C ILE A 61 0.39 25.02 8.46
N ARG A 62 1.38 25.93 8.46
CA ARG A 62 2.40 25.99 7.42
C ARG A 62 3.21 24.72 7.32
N TRP A 63 3.60 24.14 8.44
CA TRP A 63 4.27 22.83 8.48
C TRP A 63 3.45 21.75 7.79
N TYR A 64 2.16 21.68 8.09
CA TYR A 64 1.27 20.69 7.49
C TYR A 64 1.11 20.92 5.98
N GLN A 65 0.97 22.17 5.55
CA GLN A 65 0.92 22.53 4.13
C GLN A 65 2.21 22.13 3.39
N ARG A 66 3.38 22.35 4.01
CA ARG A 66 4.66 21.89 3.43
C ARG A 66 4.70 20.37 3.27
N LEU A 67 4.23 19.61 4.25
CA LEU A 67 4.16 18.16 4.14
C LEU A 67 3.27 17.70 2.98
N LEU A 68 2.15 18.37 2.77
CA LEU A 68 1.24 18.07 1.66
C LEU A 68 1.73 18.56 0.30
N ASN A 69 2.83 19.31 0.28
CA ASN A 69 3.37 19.92 -0.95
C ASN A 69 2.37 20.86 -1.65
N ILE A 70 1.58 21.58 -0.87
CA ILE A 70 0.65 22.62 -1.32
C ILE A 70 1.19 24.00 -0.95
N SER A 71 0.53 25.06 -1.43
CA SER A 71 0.94 26.44 -1.13
C SER A 71 0.96 26.71 0.37
N VAL A 72 2.08 27.24 0.85
CA VAL A 72 2.33 27.49 2.28
C VAL A 72 1.83 28.89 2.64
N THR A 73 0.56 29.03 2.88
CA THR A 73 -0.12 30.31 3.17
C THR A 73 -0.31 30.57 4.66
N GLY A 74 -0.29 29.52 5.48
CA GLY A 74 -0.69 29.60 6.88
C GLY A 74 -2.19 29.77 7.09
N LEU A 75 -2.99 29.63 6.05
CA LEU A 75 -4.44 29.77 6.05
C LEU A 75 -5.08 28.50 5.46
N VAL A 76 -6.09 28.00 6.13
CA VAL A 76 -6.92 26.88 5.66
C VAL A 76 -8.34 27.38 5.43
N ASN A 77 -8.83 27.25 4.22
CA ASN A 77 -10.22 27.56 3.85
C ASN A 77 -11.08 26.29 3.86
N PRO A 78 -12.41 26.42 4.04
CA PRO A 78 -13.33 25.29 3.92
C PRO A 78 -13.25 24.57 2.56
N THR A 79 -12.71 25.23 1.54
CA THR A 79 -12.55 24.72 0.18
C THR A 79 -11.20 24.05 -0.09
N ASP A 80 -10.30 24.04 0.88
CA ASP A 80 -8.98 23.41 0.77
C ASP A 80 -9.08 21.89 0.94
N ILE A 81 -9.62 21.24 -0.07
CA ILE A 81 -10.04 19.84 -0.04
C ILE A 81 -8.89 18.91 0.34
N TRP A 82 -7.70 19.10 -0.23
CA TRP A 82 -6.54 18.22 0.04
C TRP A 82 -6.09 18.29 1.49
N PHE A 83 -6.08 19.49 2.06
CA PHE A 83 -5.75 19.67 3.47
C PHE A 83 -6.77 18.97 4.37
N LEU A 84 -8.05 19.16 4.09
CA LEU A 84 -9.14 18.62 4.90
C LEU A 84 -9.25 17.08 4.76
N GLU A 85 -9.02 16.55 3.56
CA GLU A 85 -8.96 15.10 3.35
C GLU A 85 -7.78 14.46 4.08
N ALA A 86 -6.62 15.09 4.08
CA ALA A 86 -5.46 14.61 4.82
C ALA A 86 -5.72 14.59 6.34
N MET A 87 -6.41 15.60 6.86
CA MET A 87 -6.86 15.65 8.25
C MET A 87 -7.81 14.51 8.60
N GLU A 88 -8.78 14.23 7.74
CA GLU A 88 -9.73 13.12 7.92
C GLU A 88 -9.01 11.76 7.87
N ASN A 89 -8.07 11.59 6.96
CA ASN A 89 -7.28 10.35 6.85
C ASN A 89 -6.46 10.07 8.09
N ALA A 90 -5.82 11.08 8.65
CA ALA A 90 -5.04 10.94 9.88
C ALA A 90 -5.93 10.49 11.05
N SER A 91 -7.19 10.93 11.08
CA SER A 91 -8.16 10.50 12.09
C SER A 91 -8.71 9.10 11.81
N SER A 92 -8.83 8.71 10.54
CA SER A 92 -9.46 7.44 10.12
C SER A 92 -8.64 6.22 10.46
N LEU A 93 -7.31 6.33 10.59
CA LEU A 93 -6.44 5.24 11.02
C LEU A 93 -6.83 4.66 12.39
N ARG A 94 -7.61 5.38 13.16
CA ARG A 94 -8.08 4.97 14.50
C ARG A 94 -9.47 4.35 14.48
N ARG A 95 -10.14 4.34 13.33
CA ARG A 95 -11.51 3.79 13.20
C ARG A 95 -11.44 2.35 12.75
N ASN A 96 -12.28 1.50 13.36
CA ASN A 96 -12.50 0.15 12.87
C ASN A 96 -13.25 0.22 11.53
N HIS A 97 -12.53 0.02 10.45
CA HIS A 97 -13.14 -0.19 9.13
C HIS A 97 -13.35 -1.68 8.93
N THR A 98 -14.58 -2.12 9.00
CA THR A 98 -14.94 -3.48 8.62
C THR A 98 -15.20 -3.55 7.13
N SER A 99 -14.56 -4.50 6.46
CA SER A 99 -14.93 -4.88 5.10
C SER A 99 -15.95 -6.01 5.18
N ASN A 100 -17.06 -5.86 4.46
CA ASN A 100 -18.06 -6.90 4.34
C ASN A 100 -17.77 -7.73 3.09
N GLY A 101 -17.16 -8.89 3.28
CA GLY A 101 -16.97 -9.87 2.22
C GLY A 101 -15.51 -10.09 1.80
N ILE A 102 -15.35 -11.03 0.90
CA ILE A 102 -14.06 -11.43 0.35
C ILE A 102 -13.67 -10.45 -0.76
N LEU A 103 -12.47 -9.91 -0.68
CA LEU A 103 -11.91 -9.09 -1.75
C LEU A 103 -11.51 -10.00 -2.91
N SER A 104 -11.94 -9.67 -4.12
CA SER A 104 -11.60 -10.43 -5.31
C SER A 104 -10.89 -9.59 -6.36
N VAL A 105 -9.95 -10.21 -7.04
CA VAL A 105 -9.18 -9.63 -8.13
C VAL A 105 -9.42 -10.43 -9.41
N ARG A 106 -9.17 -9.82 -10.56
CA ARG A 106 -9.38 -10.48 -11.88
C ARG A 106 -8.39 -11.61 -12.11
N GLU A 107 -7.14 -11.40 -11.70
CA GLU A 107 -6.06 -12.38 -11.83
C GLU A 107 -5.20 -12.35 -10.58
N GLY A 108 -4.59 -13.49 -10.22
CA GLY A 108 -3.63 -13.56 -9.12
C GLY A 108 -4.24 -13.56 -7.75
N GLN A 109 -5.42 -14.14 -7.57
CA GLN A 109 -6.07 -14.20 -6.25
C GLN A 109 -5.18 -14.87 -5.20
N LEU A 110 -4.46 -15.93 -5.57
CA LEU A 110 -3.50 -16.60 -4.70
C LEU A 110 -2.46 -15.62 -4.12
N THR A 111 -1.84 -14.83 -4.99
CA THR A 111 -0.85 -13.83 -4.60
C THR A 111 -1.49 -12.70 -3.80
N PHE A 112 -2.64 -12.22 -4.24
CA PHE A 112 -3.37 -11.16 -3.55
C PHE A 112 -3.68 -11.54 -2.10
N ASP A 113 -4.20 -12.74 -1.88
CA ASP A 113 -4.60 -13.20 -0.54
C ASP A 113 -3.39 -13.35 0.39
N TYR A 114 -2.26 -13.78 -0.15
CA TYR A 114 -1.06 -14.00 0.66
C TYR A 114 -0.27 -12.71 0.93
N GLU A 115 -0.19 -11.81 -0.03
CA GLU A 115 0.66 -10.61 0.04
C GLU A 115 0.15 -9.54 1.00
N GLY A 116 -0.99 -9.71 1.64
CA GLY A 116 -1.54 -8.64 2.42
C GLY A 116 -2.03 -9.00 3.81
N VAL A 117 -2.04 -7.99 4.65
CA VAL A 117 -2.72 -7.97 5.94
C VAL A 117 -3.84 -6.95 5.85
N ASP A 118 -5.08 -7.39 6.00
CA ASP A 118 -6.25 -6.53 5.94
C ASP A 118 -7.28 -6.98 6.98
N TYR A 119 -8.34 -6.21 7.19
CA TYR A 119 -9.40 -6.55 8.16
C TYR A 119 -10.03 -7.92 7.92
N ILE A 120 -10.02 -8.41 6.67
CA ILE A 120 -10.53 -9.74 6.33
C ILE A 120 -9.57 -10.85 6.76
N THR A 121 -8.27 -10.63 6.65
CA THR A 121 -7.23 -11.62 6.96
C THR A 121 -6.69 -11.50 8.37
N ALA A 122 -6.72 -10.30 8.93
CA ALA A 122 -6.39 -10.04 10.31
C ALA A 122 -7.69 -9.70 11.04
N VAL A 123 -8.21 -10.65 11.81
CA VAL A 123 -9.51 -10.57 12.49
C VAL A 123 -9.62 -9.29 13.32
N ASP A 124 -8.50 -8.76 13.76
CA ASP A 124 -8.44 -7.50 14.46
C ASP A 124 -7.04 -6.88 14.33
N PRO A 125 -6.71 -6.27 13.18
CA PRO A 125 -5.37 -5.75 12.95
C PRO A 125 -4.99 -4.67 13.96
N PHE A 126 -5.95 -3.91 14.46
CA PHE A 126 -5.70 -2.88 15.46
C PHE A 126 -5.52 -3.41 16.87
N ARG A 127 -6.02 -4.62 17.16
CA ARG A 127 -5.77 -5.30 18.42
C ARG A 127 -4.53 -6.19 18.38
N GLN A 128 -3.92 -6.35 17.21
CA GLN A 128 -2.68 -7.11 17.02
C GLN A 128 -1.54 -6.17 16.62
N PRO A 129 -0.89 -5.52 17.58
CA PRO A 129 0.14 -4.50 17.32
C PRO A 129 1.26 -4.99 16.40
N THR A 130 1.59 -6.28 16.43
CA THR A 130 2.62 -6.89 15.59
C THR A 130 2.25 -6.95 14.10
N ARG A 131 0.95 -6.95 13.78
CA ARG A 131 0.45 -6.96 12.39
C ARG A 131 0.08 -5.59 11.87
N MET A 132 -0.26 -4.68 12.76
CA MET A 132 -0.64 -3.31 12.40
C MET A 132 0.39 -2.59 11.52
N PRO A 133 1.71 -2.71 11.77
CA PRO A 133 2.72 -2.10 10.93
C PRO A 133 2.73 -2.59 9.48
N CYS A 134 2.16 -3.76 9.21
CA CYS A 134 2.10 -4.37 7.87
C CYS A 134 0.70 -4.33 7.25
N PHE A 135 -0.20 -3.51 7.79
CA PHE A 135 -1.54 -3.36 7.25
C PHE A 135 -1.49 -2.82 5.80
N SER A 136 -2.11 -3.55 4.88
CA SER A 136 -1.90 -3.34 3.43
C SER A 136 -2.38 -1.99 2.91
N ARG A 137 -3.43 -1.42 3.51
CA ARG A 137 -4.02 -0.19 3.02
C ARG A 137 -3.41 1.09 3.59
N ILE A 138 -2.35 0.98 4.38
CA ILE A 138 -1.54 2.11 4.83
C ILE A 138 -0.10 1.95 4.36
N LEU A 139 0.67 3.03 4.41
CA LEU A 139 2.12 2.95 4.23
C LEU A 139 2.73 2.07 5.31
N HIS A 140 3.53 1.10 4.90
CA HIS A 140 4.17 0.15 5.81
C HIS A 140 5.57 -0.26 5.33
N HIS A 141 6.35 -0.81 6.23
CA HIS A 141 7.73 -1.25 6.00
C HIS A 141 7.86 -2.73 6.42
N PRO A 142 7.64 -3.69 5.50
CA PRO A 142 7.56 -5.10 5.84
C PRO A 142 8.85 -5.70 6.41
N ALA A 143 10.00 -5.25 5.91
CA ALA A 143 11.31 -5.73 6.34
C ALA A 143 12.35 -4.61 6.25
N ILE A 144 13.45 -4.74 7.00
CA ILE A 144 14.55 -3.75 7.00
C ILE A 144 15.08 -3.51 5.58
N SER A 145 15.23 -4.56 4.79
CA SER A 145 15.73 -4.50 3.41
C SER A 145 14.71 -4.01 2.39
N SER A 146 13.43 -3.96 2.75
CA SER A 146 12.38 -3.46 1.86
C SER A 146 12.31 -1.94 1.85
N GLY A 147 11.53 -1.39 0.93
CA GLY A 147 11.23 0.03 0.86
C GLY A 147 9.91 0.37 1.55
N VAL A 148 9.50 1.61 1.36
CA VAL A 148 8.15 2.04 1.70
C VAL A 148 7.17 1.29 0.81
N THR A 149 6.22 0.61 1.41
CA THR A 149 5.28 -0.27 0.72
C THR A 149 3.85 0.20 0.99
N ILE A 150 3.00 0.09 -0.01
CA ILE A 150 1.56 0.30 0.11
C ILE A 150 0.82 -0.77 -0.70
N GLY A 151 -0.40 -1.10 -0.28
CA GLY A 151 -1.16 -2.16 -0.94
C GLY A 151 -0.57 -3.54 -0.72
N ARG A 152 -0.87 -4.44 -1.64
CA ARG A 152 -0.45 -5.83 -1.60
C ARG A 152 0.91 -6.00 -2.29
N GLY A 153 1.97 -5.55 -1.62
CA GLY A 153 3.34 -5.74 -2.10
C GLY A 153 3.87 -4.68 -3.07
N TYR A 154 3.26 -3.50 -3.14
CA TYR A 154 3.82 -2.40 -3.94
C TYR A 154 4.96 -1.72 -3.18
N ASP A 155 6.16 -2.25 -3.36
CA ASP A 155 7.40 -1.75 -2.76
C ASP A 155 8.04 -0.68 -3.65
N MET A 156 8.29 0.50 -3.08
CA MET A 156 8.78 1.66 -3.82
C MET A 156 10.31 1.79 -3.81
N LYS A 157 11.03 0.84 -3.20
CA LYS A 157 12.50 0.88 -3.08
C LYS A 157 13.23 0.98 -4.41
N LYS A 158 12.76 0.26 -5.44
CA LYS A 158 13.40 0.18 -6.75
C LYS A 158 12.62 0.92 -7.84
N ARG A 159 11.76 1.85 -7.46
CA ARG A 159 10.89 2.57 -8.38
C ARG A 159 11.24 4.04 -8.41
N SER A 160 11.25 4.62 -9.61
CA SER A 160 11.44 6.07 -9.76
C SER A 160 10.21 6.84 -9.27
N ALA A 161 10.40 8.09 -8.91
CA ALA A 161 9.30 8.97 -8.50
C ALA A 161 8.22 9.08 -9.58
N GLY A 162 8.62 9.19 -10.84
CA GLY A 162 7.68 9.24 -11.98
C GLY A 162 6.87 7.97 -12.15
N GLU A 163 7.49 6.81 -11.99
CA GLU A 163 6.82 5.51 -12.05
C GLU A 163 5.79 5.36 -10.92
N ILE A 164 6.18 5.71 -9.69
CA ILE A 164 5.28 5.67 -8.53
C ILE A 164 4.06 6.56 -8.78
N LEU A 165 4.30 7.81 -9.17
CA LEU A 165 3.24 8.78 -9.42
C LEU A 165 2.26 8.29 -10.50
N PHE A 166 2.78 7.78 -11.61
CA PHE A 166 1.98 7.23 -12.70
C PHE A 166 1.11 6.04 -12.23
N THR A 167 1.72 5.08 -11.55
CA THR A 167 1.03 3.85 -11.11
C THR A 167 -0.06 4.16 -10.09
N LEU A 168 0.23 4.99 -9.10
CA LEU A 168 -0.75 5.35 -8.07
C LEU A 168 -1.92 6.14 -8.65
N ARG A 169 -1.66 7.03 -9.60
CA ARG A 169 -2.72 7.74 -10.33
C ARG A 169 -3.62 6.76 -11.09
N GLN A 170 -3.06 5.78 -11.77
CA GLN A 170 -3.84 4.75 -12.46
C GLN A 170 -4.68 3.89 -11.52
N ALA A 171 -4.19 3.65 -10.32
CA ALA A 171 -4.95 2.96 -9.29
C ALA A 171 -6.09 3.80 -8.70
N GLY A 172 -6.20 5.06 -9.08
CA GLY A 172 -7.24 5.98 -8.60
C GLY A 172 -6.94 6.56 -7.22
N ILE A 173 -5.68 6.52 -6.79
CA ILE A 173 -5.25 7.12 -5.54
C ILE A 173 -5.17 8.64 -5.71
N GLU A 174 -5.63 9.37 -4.71
CA GLU A 174 -5.73 10.83 -4.71
C GLU A 174 -4.38 11.49 -5.05
N GLU A 175 -4.42 12.58 -5.77
CA GLU A 175 -3.22 13.24 -6.30
C GLU A 175 -2.21 13.59 -5.21
N TYR A 176 -2.65 14.17 -4.10
CA TYR A 176 -1.74 14.54 -3.02
C TYR A 176 -1.06 13.31 -2.37
N LYS A 177 -1.79 12.21 -2.22
CA LYS A 177 -1.23 10.93 -1.71
C LYS A 177 -0.21 10.37 -2.67
N SER A 178 -0.52 10.39 -3.96
CA SER A 178 0.37 9.91 -5.02
C SER A 178 1.67 10.73 -5.07
N GLN A 179 1.59 12.05 -4.96
CA GLN A 179 2.76 12.92 -4.91
C GLN A 179 3.60 12.70 -3.65
N ILE A 180 2.97 12.50 -2.49
CA ILE A 180 3.70 12.17 -1.26
C ILE A 180 4.44 10.84 -1.44
N CYS A 181 3.75 9.81 -1.92
CA CYS A 181 4.35 8.50 -2.12
C CYS A 181 5.51 8.53 -3.12
N ALA A 182 5.46 9.38 -4.13
CA ALA A 182 6.56 9.56 -5.09
C ALA A 182 7.89 9.96 -4.40
N LYS A 183 7.82 10.65 -3.27
CA LYS A 183 9.00 11.00 -2.47
C LYS A 183 9.65 9.80 -1.78
N ALA A 184 8.97 8.66 -1.71
CA ALA A 184 9.50 7.42 -1.15
C ALA A 184 10.37 6.63 -2.13
N SER A 185 10.56 7.13 -3.35
CA SER A 185 11.41 6.53 -4.38
C SER A 185 12.80 6.19 -3.84
N PHE A 186 13.22 4.94 -4.05
CA PHE A 186 14.54 4.42 -3.65
C PHE A 186 14.86 4.46 -2.15
N LEU A 187 13.91 4.68 -1.27
CA LEU A 187 14.13 4.63 0.17
C LEU A 187 14.09 3.19 0.68
N SER A 188 14.95 2.88 1.65
CA SER A 188 15.00 1.61 2.37
C SER A 188 15.55 1.81 3.79
N GLY A 189 15.47 0.78 4.62
CA GLY A 189 16.01 0.82 5.96
C GLY A 189 15.40 1.93 6.82
N LYS A 190 16.24 2.62 7.57
CA LYS A 190 15.80 3.70 8.46
C LYS A 190 15.12 4.86 7.73
N LYS A 191 15.53 5.15 6.49
CA LYS A 191 14.93 6.20 5.67
C LYS A 191 13.48 5.86 5.33
N ALA A 192 13.20 4.59 5.01
CA ALA A 192 11.84 4.12 4.76
C ALA A 192 10.97 4.23 6.03
N SER A 193 11.47 3.78 7.18
CA SER A 193 10.76 3.88 8.46
C SER A 193 10.48 5.33 8.84
N SER A 194 11.46 6.21 8.69
CA SER A 194 11.30 7.64 8.97
C SER A 194 10.30 8.30 8.05
N PHE A 195 10.29 7.92 6.78
CA PHE A 195 9.30 8.40 5.82
C PHE A 195 7.87 8.03 6.24
N ILE A 196 7.66 6.79 6.64
CA ILE A 196 6.35 6.30 7.07
C ILE A 196 5.89 7.00 8.34
N GLU A 197 6.80 7.20 9.29
CA GLU A 197 6.47 7.91 10.53
C GLU A 197 5.98 9.33 10.26
N LEU A 198 6.63 10.04 9.33
CA LEU A 198 6.29 11.41 8.98
C LEU A 198 5.05 11.50 8.09
N TYR A 199 5.01 10.72 7.01
CA TYR A 199 3.99 10.85 5.95
C TYR A 199 2.83 9.86 6.05
N GLY A 200 2.98 8.80 6.82
CA GLY A 200 1.93 7.80 7.00
C GLY A 200 0.58 8.39 7.42
N PRO A 201 0.53 9.23 8.47
CA PRO A 201 -0.72 9.86 8.90
C PRO A 201 -1.37 10.74 7.84
N LEU A 202 -0.57 11.36 6.96
CA LEU A 202 -1.07 12.21 5.88
C LEU A 202 -1.69 11.40 4.75
N VAL A 203 -1.05 10.30 4.37
CA VAL A 203 -1.55 9.40 3.33
C VAL A 203 -2.78 8.64 3.82
N GLY A 204 -2.76 8.20 5.08
CA GLY A 204 -3.84 7.44 5.67
C GLY A 204 -4.10 6.12 4.95
N GLU A 205 -5.36 5.72 4.88
CA GLU A 205 -5.77 4.49 4.23
C GLU A 205 -6.14 4.74 2.77
N ILE A 206 -5.70 3.84 1.89
CA ILE A 206 -6.29 3.71 0.55
C ILE A 206 -7.56 2.84 0.65
N THR A 207 -8.46 2.98 -0.30
CA THR A 207 -9.69 2.19 -0.32
C THR A 207 -9.43 0.76 -0.76
N HIS A 208 -10.35 -0.16 -0.47
CA HIS A 208 -10.27 -1.53 -1.00
C HIS A 208 -10.20 -1.55 -2.53
N GLN A 209 -10.96 -0.69 -3.19
CA GLN A 209 -10.94 -0.62 -4.65
C GLN A 209 -9.61 -0.10 -5.18
N GLN A 210 -9.00 0.90 -4.53
CA GLN A 210 -7.67 1.39 -4.88
C GLN A 210 -6.61 0.32 -4.67
N GLN A 211 -6.69 -0.43 -3.57
CA GLN A 211 -5.81 -1.56 -3.30
C GLN A 211 -5.89 -2.63 -4.38
N ILE A 212 -7.11 -3.00 -4.79
CA ILE A 212 -7.37 -3.98 -5.84
C ILE A 212 -6.76 -3.51 -7.16
N ARG A 213 -7.02 -2.26 -7.57
CA ARG A 213 -6.47 -1.70 -8.80
C ARG A 213 -4.95 -1.63 -8.80
N LEU A 214 -4.37 -1.22 -7.67
CA LEU A 214 -2.91 -1.17 -7.52
C LEU A 214 -2.30 -2.56 -7.65
N PHE A 215 -2.90 -3.57 -7.02
CA PHE A 215 -2.46 -4.95 -7.15
C PHE A 215 -2.57 -5.46 -8.59
N GLU A 216 -3.67 -5.19 -9.27
CA GLU A 216 -3.86 -5.63 -10.67
C GLU A 216 -2.79 -5.04 -11.60
N LEU A 217 -2.39 -3.79 -11.39
CA LEU A 217 -1.28 -3.16 -12.12
C LEU A 217 0.05 -3.84 -11.82
N SER A 218 0.36 -4.07 -10.56
CA SER A 218 1.59 -4.74 -10.12
C SER A 218 1.65 -6.20 -10.58
N TYR A 219 0.53 -6.90 -10.51
CA TYR A 219 0.44 -8.29 -10.93
C TYR A 219 0.65 -8.44 -12.43
N LYS A 220 0.08 -7.55 -13.24
CA LYS A 220 0.31 -7.54 -14.69
C LYS A 220 1.79 -7.39 -15.03
N GLU A 221 2.48 -6.48 -14.37
CA GLU A 221 3.92 -6.27 -14.53
C GLU A 221 4.70 -7.56 -14.21
N LYS A 222 4.39 -8.18 -13.07
CA LYS A 222 5.04 -9.44 -12.66
C LYS A 222 4.67 -10.61 -13.56
N LYS A 223 3.45 -10.68 -14.03
CA LYS A 223 3.00 -11.69 -14.99
C LYS A 223 3.75 -11.56 -16.31
N ASP A 224 3.90 -10.35 -16.84
CA ASP A 224 4.65 -10.11 -18.08
C ASP A 224 6.13 -10.48 -17.89
N TYR A 225 6.72 -10.16 -16.76
CA TYR A 225 8.07 -10.57 -16.40
C TYR A 225 8.20 -12.11 -16.30
N ALA A 226 7.24 -12.76 -15.67
CA ALA A 226 7.18 -14.21 -15.55
C ALA A 226 7.08 -14.89 -16.93
N LYS A 227 6.22 -14.35 -17.78
CA LYS A 227 6.08 -14.83 -19.18
C LYS A 227 7.43 -14.76 -19.91
N ASN A 228 8.17 -13.68 -19.79
CA ASN A 228 9.47 -13.52 -20.41
C ASN A 228 10.49 -14.54 -19.88
N ILE A 229 10.52 -14.77 -18.56
CA ILE A 229 11.39 -15.81 -17.99
C ILE A 229 11.03 -17.18 -18.54
N TYR A 230 9.74 -17.51 -18.57
CA TYR A 230 9.27 -18.78 -19.09
C TYR A 230 9.66 -18.98 -20.56
N GLU A 231 9.39 -18.02 -21.42
CA GLU A 231 9.68 -18.11 -22.86
C GLU A 231 11.17 -18.27 -23.13
N ARG A 232 12.03 -17.53 -22.43
CA ARG A 232 13.49 -17.69 -22.54
C ARG A 232 13.95 -19.07 -22.07
N SER A 233 13.44 -19.55 -20.96
CA SER A 233 13.80 -20.85 -20.39
C SER A 233 13.30 -22.02 -21.24
N ALA A 234 12.16 -21.86 -21.90
CA ALA A 234 11.54 -22.88 -22.73
C ALA A 234 12.04 -22.88 -24.21
N ALA A 235 12.81 -21.87 -24.62
CA ALA A 235 13.19 -21.65 -26.01
C ALA A 235 13.89 -22.85 -26.66
N ASP A 236 14.74 -23.56 -25.91
CA ASP A 236 15.53 -24.70 -26.38
C ASP A 236 14.89 -26.06 -26.04
N ILE A 237 13.68 -26.06 -25.49
CA ILE A 237 12.98 -27.28 -25.10
C ILE A 237 12.04 -27.70 -26.22
N LYS A 238 12.27 -28.93 -26.74
CA LYS A 238 11.44 -29.51 -27.80
C LYS A 238 10.02 -29.77 -27.26
N ASN A 239 9.02 -29.34 -28.03
CA ASN A 239 7.61 -29.48 -27.69
C ASN A 239 7.21 -28.81 -26.36
N ALA A 240 7.89 -27.74 -25.97
CA ALA A 240 7.53 -26.96 -24.79
C ALA A 240 6.11 -26.38 -24.94
N LEU A 241 5.39 -26.34 -23.85
CA LEU A 241 4.10 -25.63 -23.81
C LEU A 241 4.30 -24.15 -24.11
N ARG A 242 3.42 -23.57 -24.89
CA ARG A 242 3.32 -22.10 -24.99
C ARG A 242 2.73 -21.56 -23.69
N TRP A 243 3.07 -20.32 -23.35
CA TRP A 243 2.55 -19.66 -22.14
C TRP A 243 1.05 -19.77 -22.00
N GLU A 244 0.32 -19.55 -23.07
CA GLU A 244 -1.14 -19.59 -23.12
C GLU A 244 -1.72 -21.00 -22.95
N GLN A 245 -0.92 -22.04 -23.16
CA GLN A 245 -1.31 -23.44 -23.01
C GLN A 245 -1.09 -23.99 -21.62
N ILE A 246 -0.33 -23.28 -20.77
CA ILE A 246 -0.07 -23.70 -19.40
C ILE A 246 -1.39 -23.63 -18.62
N GLU A 247 -1.67 -24.67 -17.84
CA GLU A 247 -2.83 -24.67 -16.96
C GLU A 247 -2.81 -23.43 -16.05
N LEU A 248 -3.94 -22.75 -15.94
CA LEU A 248 -4.04 -21.48 -15.24
C LEU A 248 -3.50 -21.54 -13.81
N ARG A 249 -3.80 -22.62 -13.06
CA ARG A 249 -3.33 -22.78 -11.67
C ARG A 249 -1.81 -22.94 -11.57
N ILE A 250 -1.20 -23.66 -12.51
CA ILE A 250 0.26 -23.80 -12.57
C ILE A 250 0.89 -22.44 -12.88
N ARG A 251 0.31 -21.71 -13.82
CA ARG A 251 0.76 -20.36 -14.19
C ARG A 251 0.66 -19.39 -13.02
N ASP A 252 -0.43 -19.43 -12.27
CA ASP A 252 -0.63 -18.61 -11.08
C ASP A 252 0.42 -18.89 -10.01
N VAL A 253 0.75 -20.15 -9.77
CA VAL A 253 1.79 -20.55 -8.82
C VAL A 253 3.18 -20.10 -9.29
N PHE A 254 3.46 -20.18 -10.59
CA PHE A 254 4.70 -19.69 -11.17
C PHE A 254 4.85 -18.17 -11.00
N VAL A 255 3.81 -17.41 -11.31
CA VAL A 255 3.80 -15.96 -11.12
C VAL A 255 3.93 -15.60 -9.65
N ASP A 256 3.25 -16.33 -8.76
CA ASP A 256 3.36 -16.11 -7.31
C ASP A 256 4.79 -16.32 -6.80
N THR A 257 5.49 -17.32 -7.31
CA THR A 257 6.90 -17.59 -7.00
C THR A 257 7.79 -16.41 -7.40
N ILE A 258 7.58 -15.87 -8.58
CA ILE A 258 8.31 -14.69 -9.07
C ILE A 258 7.92 -13.43 -8.29
N TYR A 259 6.66 -13.26 -7.97
CA TYR A 259 6.17 -12.13 -7.19
C TYR A 259 6.82 -12.10 -5.80
N GLN A 260 7.04 -13.24 -5.20
CA GLN A 260 7.78 -13.38 -3.95
C GLN A 260 9.29 -13.02 -4.08
N GLY A 261 9.84 -13.07 -5.31
CA GLY A 261 11.25 -12.79 -5.56
C GLY A 261 12.14 -14.04 -5.60
N ASN A 262 11.60 -15.19 -5.94
CA ASN A 262 12.33 -16.44 -5.97
C ASN A 262 13.35 -16.51 -7.13
N ASN A 263 14.61 -16.76 -6.79
CA ASN A 263 15.70 -16.85 -7.75
C ASN A 263 15.72 -18.17 -8.55
N THR A 264 14.91 -19.17 -8.17
CA THR A 264 14.84 -20.49 -8.84
C THR A 264 13.76 -20.55 -9.92
N ALA A 265 13.20 -19.44 -10.31
CA ALA A 265 12.15 -19.35 -11.31
C ALA A 265 12.52 -20.03 -12.64
N LYS A 266 13.78 -19.96 -13.06
CA LYS A 266 14.26 -20.62 -14.28
C LYS A 266 14.09 -22.14 -14.24
N GLU A 267 14.46 -22.80 -13.14
CA GLU A 267 14.29 -24.24 -12.97
C GLU A 267 12.82 -24.64 -13.01
N MET A 268 12.01 -23.88 -12.31
CA MET A 268 10.55 -24.09 -12.31
C MET A 268 9.96 -23.92 -13.71
N ALA A 269 10.41 -22.93 -14.46
CA ALA A 269 9.98 -22.72 -15.84
C ALA A 269 10.30 -23.90 -16.76
N ILE A 270 11.50 -24.49 -16.61
CA ILE A 270 11.92 -25.65 -17.39
C ILE A 270 11.04 -26.87 -17.07
N ILE A 271 10.72 -27.09 -15.80
CA ILE A 271 9.85 -28.19 -15.38
C ILE A 271 8.45 -28.01 -15.96
N ILE A 272 7.88 -26.81 -15.91
CA ILE A 272 6.59 -26.50 -16.49
C ILE A 272 6.59 -26.76 -18.02
N ALA A 273 7.66 -26.37 -18.69
CA ALA A 273 7.78 -26.55 -20.14
C ALA A 273 7.82 -28.03 -20.56
N LYS A 274 8.41 -28.89 -19.73
CA LYS A 274 8.56 -30.32 -20.00
C LYS A 274 7.37 -31.15 -19.52
N ASP A 275 6.74 -30.75 -18.44
CA ASP A 275 5.67 -31.50 -17.78
C ASP A 275 4.33 -30.83 -17.99
N GLN A 276 3.42 -31.55 -18.65
CA GLN A 276 2.08 -31.08 -18.99
C GLN A 276 1.05 -31.35 -17.88
N ASN A 277 1.48 -31.84 -16.72
CA ASN A 277 0.58 -32.12 -15.60
C ASN A 277 1.09 -31.48 -14.29
N ARG A 278 0.25 -31.47 -13.27
CA ARG A 278 0.57 -30.85 -11.98
C ARG A 278 1.61 -31.59 -11.16
N ASN A 279 1.80 -32.89 -11.41
CA ASN A 279 2.64 -33.75 -10.56
C ASN A 279 4.11 -33.30 -10.54
N GLY A 280 4.66 -32.95 -11.71
CA GLY A 280 6.04 -32.46 -11.79
C GLY A 280 6.25 -31.18 -11.02
N ILE A 281 5.32 -30.27 -11.09
CA ILE A 281 5.36 -29.01 -10.33
C ILE A 281 5.20 -29.26 -8.82
N ILE A 282 4.28 -30.12 -8.43
CA ILE A 282 4.09 -30.46 -7.02
C ILE A 282 5.37 -31.07 -6.44
N ASP A 283 5.99 -31.99 -7.14
CA ASP A 283 7.26 -32.60 -6.71
C ASP A 283 8.38 -31.56 -6.61
N TYR A 284 8.49 -30.67 -7.58
CA TYR A 284 9.46 -29.59 -7.53
C TYR A 284 9.25 -28.70 -6.29
N LEU A 285 8.03 -28.25 -6.05
CA LEU A 285 7.71 -27.39 -4.92
C LEU A 285 8.06 -28.04 -3.58
N ARG A 286 7.78 -29.34 -3.43
CA ARG A 286 8.07 -30.08 -2.19
C ARG A 286 9.56 -30.24 -1.91
N ASN A 287 10.40 -30.25 -2.95
CA ASN A 287 11.83 -30.54 -2.83
C ASN A 287 12.71 -29.29 -2.96
N ASP A 288 12.17 -28.15 -3.36
CA ASP A 288 12.95 -26.94 -3.53
C ASP A 288 13.24 -26.24 -2.21
N ILE A 289 14.51 -25.98 -1.95
CA ILE A 289 14.98 -25.36 -0.71
C ILE A 289 14.40 -23.97 -0.53
N TYR A 290 14.32 -23.18 -1.59
CA TYR A 290 13.78 -21.83 -1.53
C TYR A 290 12.28 -21.83 -1.15
N GLN A 291 11.50 -22.71 -1.76
CA GLN A 291 10.08 -22.86 -1.44
C GLN A 291 9.87 -23.22 0.04
N LYS A 292 10.73 -24.05 0.60
CA LYS A 292 10.66 -24.48 2.00
C LYS A 292 10.94 -23.37 3.00
N LYS A 293 11.56 -22.29 2.61
CA LYS A 293 11.83 -21.14 3.49
C LYS A 293 10.56 -20.44 3.96
N ASP A 294 9.49 -20.49 3.18
CA ASP A 294 8.18 -19.98 3.53
C ASP A 294 7.17 -21.13 3.49
N SER A 295 7.09 -21.87 4.59
CA SER A 295 6.26 -23.06 4.70
C SER A 295 4.77 -22.79 4.54
N GLN A 296 4.29 -21.65 4.98
CA GLN A 296 2.87 -21.27 4.86
C GLN A 296 2.50 -20.98 3.39
N ARG A 297 3.34 -20.24 2.69
CA ARG A 297 3.13 -19.94 1.27
C ARG A 297 3.25 -21.19 0.41
N LEU A 298 4.23 -22.04 0.72
CA LEU A 298 4.37 -23.35 0.07
C LEU A 298 3.12 -24.22 0.25
N ALA A 299 2.61 -24.34 1.47
CA ALA A 299 1.39 -25.10 1.75
C ALA A 299 0.19 -24.53 0.95
N LEU A 300 0.08 -23.22 0.84
CA LEU A 300 -0.98 -22.57 0.08
C LEU A 300 -0.87 -22.89 -1.43
N ARG A 301 0.35 -22.83 -1.99
CA ARG A 301 0.61 -23.22 -3.39
C ARG A 301 0.26 -24.69 -3.67
N LEU A 302 0.67 -25.59 -2.79
CA LEU A 302 0.37 -27.03 -2.92
C LEU A 302 -1.14 -27.28 -2.87
N ARG A 303 -1.83 -26.64 -1.95
CA ARG A 303 -3.30 -26.73 -1.86
C ARG A 303 -3.99 -26.20 -3.11
N TYR A 304 -3.50 -25.11 -3.65
CA TYR A 304 -4.03 -24.50 -4.86
C TYR A 304 -3.91 -25.41 -6.09
N LEU A 305 -2.88 -26.25 -6.13
CA LEU A 305 -2.64 -27.22 -7.22
C LEU A 305 -3.36 -28.56 -7.06
N GLN A 306 -3.96 -28.79 -5.92
CA GLN A 306 -4.70 -30.04 -5.67
C GLN A 306 -6.12 -30.07 -6.26
#